data_64b52affe82350cd15a620d03c8d2fdf
#
_entry.id   64b52affe82350cd15a620d03c8d2fdf
#
_cell.length_a   1.000
_cell.length_b   1.000
_cell.length_c   1.000
_cell.angle_alpha   90.00
_cell.angle_beta   90.00
_cell.angle_gamma   90.00
#
_symmetry.space_group_name_H-M   'P 1'
#
loop_
_entity.id
_entity.type
_entity.pdbx_description
1 polymer ?
#
loop_
_entity_poly.entity_id
_entity_poly.type
_entity_poly.pdbx_seq_one_letter_code
_entity_poly.pdbx_strand_id
1 'polypeptide(L)'
;MREDLTKTNARQIRAWLALHDLKVPDLARALGCTDTTLYNYLSGRQAWPAIKARFVSLTTGVPLRALLDPRGEGAAAAASWMREIEDRDAALAADNTEETS
;
A
#
# COMPACT_ATOMS: atom_id res chain seq x y z
N MET A 1 10.07 -20.14 0.49
CA MET A 1 9.41 -19.45 -0.63
C MET A 1 9.32 -17.97 -0.32
N ARG A 2 9.77 -17.13 -1.24
CA ARG A 2 9.68 -15.68 -1.04
C ARG A 2 8.28 -15.21 -1.37
N GLU A 3 7.72 -14.40 -0.49
CA GLU A 3 6.41 -13.81 -0.69
C GLU A 3 6.52 -12.60 -1.63
N ASP A 4 5.72 -12.58 -2.71
CA ASP A 4 5.64 -11.43 -3.60
C ASP A 4 4.50 -10.53 -3.13
N LEU A 5 4.85 -9.35 -2.68
CA LEU A 5 3.89 -8.39 -2.13
C LEU A 5 3.25 -7.47 -3.17
N THR A 6 3.55 -7.66 -4.47
CA THR A 6 3.03 -6.77 -5.52
C THR A 6 1.49 -6.68 -5.48
N LYS A 7 0.81 -7.83 -5.44
CA LYS A 7 -0.66 -7.86 -5.38
C LYS A 7 -1.20 -7.30 -4.08
N THR A 8 -0.55 -7.61 -2.97
CA THR A 8 -0.94 -7.10 -1.65
C THR A 8 -0.83 -5.59 -1.59
N ASN A 9 0.27 -5.04 -2.10
CA ASN A 9 0.47 -3.60 -2.18
C ASN A 9 -0.62 -2.93 -3.01
N ALA A 10 -0.90 -3.47 -4.20
CA ALA A 10 -1.93 -2.93 -5.09
C ALA A 10 -3.30 -2.96 -4.43
N ARG A 11 -3.63 -4.05 -3.75
CA ARG A 11 -4.91 -4.19 -3.03
C ARG A 11 -5.04 -3.15 -1.93
N GLN A 12 -4.00 -2.93 -1.15
CA GLN A 12 -4.01 -1.95 -0.08
C GLN A 12 -4.12 -0.51 -0.61
N ILE A 13 -3.41 -0.21 -1.69
CA ILE A 13 -3.49 1.10 -2.32
C ILE A 13 -4.92 1.34 -2.84
N ARG A 14 -5.51 0.37 -3.51
CA ARG A 14 -6.88 0.48 -4.02
C ARG A 14 -7.91 0.59 -2.91
N ALA A 15 -7.72 -0.13 -1.82
CA ALA A 15 -8.60 -0.04 -0.65
C ALA A 15 -8.54 1.36 -0.03
N TRP A 16 -7.35 1.93 0.08
CA TRP A 16 -7.18 3.30 0.57
C TRP A 16 -7.89 4.31 -0.33
N LEU A 17 -7.73 4.18 -1.65
CA LEU A 17 -8.40 5.05 -2.61
C LEU A 17 -9.92 4.96 -2.46
N ALA A 18 -10.46 3.74 -2.39
CA ALA A 18 -11.89 3.53 -2.24
C ALA A 18 -12.42 4.14 -0.94
N LEU A 19 -11.68 4.02 0.14
CA LEU A 19 -12.04 4.59 1.45
C LEU A 19 -12.17 6.11 1.38
N HIS A 20 -11.39 6.76 0.52
CA HIS A 20 -11.38 8.21 0.37
C HIS A 20 -12.15 8.70 -0.88
N ASP A 21 -12.95 7.83 -1.49
CA ASP A 21 -13.72 8.13 -2.72
C ASP A 21 -12.84 8.60 -3.87
N LEU A 22 -11.63 8.05 -3.95
CA LEU A 22 -10.66 8.36 -5.00
C LEU A 22 -10.53 7.18 -5.95
N LYS A 23 -10.07 7.47 -7.16
CA LYS A 23 -9.82 6.48 -8.21
C LYS A 23 -8.35 6.48 -8.61
N VAL A 24 -7.94 5.43 -9.32
CA VAL A 24 -6.55 5.30 -9.80
C VAL A 24 -6.08 6.54 -10.58
N PRO A 25 -6.89 7.13 -11.50
CA PRO A 25 -6.46 8.37 -12.17
C PRO A 25 -6.16 9.53 -11.22
N ASP A 26 -6.85 9.62 -10.10
CA ASP A 26 -6.60 10.67 -9.11
C ASP A 26 -5.21 10.52 -8.49
N LEU A 27 -4.83 9.27 -8.16
CA LEU A 27 -3.49 8.98 -7.64
C LEU A 27 -2.41 9.23 -8.70
N ALA A 28 -2.65 8.82 -9.93
CA ALA A 28 -1.72 9.07 -11.04
C ALA A 28 -1.44 10.57 -11.19
N ARG A 29 -2.48 11.38 -11.12
CA ARG A 29 -2.36 12.83 -11.20
C ARG A 29 -1.54 13.40 -10.04
N ALA A 30 -1.78 12.91 -8.83
CA ALA A 30 -1.02 13.33 -7.65
C ALA A 30 0.45 12.95 -7.75
N LEU A 31 0.76 11.82 -8.37
CA LEU A 31 2.12 11.35 -8.59
C LEU A 31 2.80 11.97 -9.82
N GLY A 32 2.05 12.72 -10.62
CA GLY A 32 2.58 13.33 -11.85
C GLY A 32 2.89 12.30 -12.94
N CYS A 33 2.13 11.22 -13.02
CA CYS A 33 2.31 10.20 -14.04
C CYS A 33 0.98 9.89 -14.75
N THR A 34 1.05 9.12 -15.83
CA THR A 34 -0.14 8.67 -16.54
C THR A 34 -0.79 7.48 -15.82
N ASP A 35 -2.06 7.23 -16.10
CA ASP A 35 -2.77 6.07 -15.57
C ASP A 35 -2.06 4.76 -15.94
N THR A 36 -1.60 4.66 -17.19
CA THR A 36 -0.86 3.49 -17.69
C THR A 36 0.41 3.25 -16.87
N THR A 37 1.16 4.30 -16.60
CA THR A 37 2.39 4.21 -15.79
C THR A 37 2.07 3.76 -14.37
N LEU A 38 1.01 4.29 -13.77
CA LEU A 38 0.60 3.86 -12.43
C LEU A 38 0.17 2.40 -12.41
N TYR A 39 -0.59 1.94 -13.41
CA TYR A 39 -0.95 0.53 -13.54
C TYR A 39 0.29 -0.37 -13.67
N ASN A 40 1.32 0.10 -14.36
CA ASN A 40 2.58 -0.63 -14.48
C ASN A 40 3.29 -0.77 -13.11
N TYR A 41 3.25 0.26 -12.28
CA TYR A 41 3.76 0.18 -10.92
C TYR A 41 2.94 -0.81 -10.08
N LEU A 42 1.62 -0.70 -10.14
CA LEU A 42 0.73 -1.56 -9.35
C LEU A 42 0.83 -3.03 -9.75
N SER A 43 1.07 -3.31 -11.03
CA SER A 43 1.20 -4.69 -11.53
C SER A 43 2.60 -5.29 -11.39
N GLY A 44 3.57 -4.46 -11.02
CA GLY A 44 4.97 -4.89 -10.90
C GLY A 44 5.72 -4.94 -12.22
N ARG A 45 5.14 -4.45 -13.32
CA ARG A 45 5.82 -4.36 -14.62
C ARG A 45 6.94 -3.33 -14.60
N GLN A 46 6.78 -2.30 -13.83
CA GLN A 46 7.75 -1.24 -13.61
C GLN A 46 8.02 -1.10 -12.12
N ALA A 47 9.29 -0.90 -11.76
CA ALA A 47 9.66 -0.63 -10.37
C ALA A 47 9.16 0.76 -9.96
N TRP A 48 8.74 0.90 -8.71
CA TRP A 48 8.38 2.20 -8.15
C TRP A 48 9.61 3.10 -8.06
N PRO A 49 9.57 4.32 -8.63
CA PRO A 49 10.60 5.31 -8.32
C PRO A 49 10.57 5.65 -6.82
N ALA A 50 11.75 5.86 -6.24
CA ALA A 50 11.87 6.06 -4.79
C ALA A 50 10.99 7.19 -4.26
N ILE A 51 10.93 8.32 -4.95
CA ILE A 51 10.12 9.48 -4.52
C ILE A 51 8.63 9.14 -4.56
N LYS A 52 8.17 8.47 -5.61
CA LYS A 52 6.76 8.08 -5.75
C LYS A 52 6.38 7.00 -4.75
N ALA A 53 7.25 6.02 -4.53
CA ALA A 53 7.06 4.99 -3.51
C ALA A 53 6.93 5.61 -2.12
N ARG A 54 7.78 6.57 -1.81
CA ARG A 54 7.74 7.28 -0.52
C ARG A 54 6.42 8.03 -0.33
N PHE A 55 5.96 8.72 -1.35
CA PHE A 55 4.67 9.42 -1.31
C PHE A 55 3.53 8.44 -1.04
N VAL A 56 3.48 7.34 -1.77
CA VAL A 56 2.45 6.31 -1.62
C VAL A 56 2.52 5.67 -0.23
N SER A 57 3.72 5.37 0.24
CA SER A 57 3.93 4.79 1.58
C SER A 57 3.41 5.71 2.68
N LEU A 58 3.75 6.99 2.62
CA LEU A 58 3.31 7.97 3.62
C LEU A 58 1.80 8.19 3.57
N THR A 59 1.21 8.11 2.39
CA THR A 59 -0.20 8.38 2.19
C THR A 59 -1.07 7.18 2.56
N THR A 60 -0.70 5.99 2.10
CA THR A 60 -1.53 4.78 2.23
C THR A 60 -1.17 3.90 3.41
N GLY A 61 0.00 4.10 3.99
CA GLY A 61 0.51 3.23 5.06
C GLY A 61 1.20 1.97 4.57
N VAL A 62 1.28 1.73 3.27
CA VAL A 62 2.02 0.60 2.73
C VAL A 62 3.51 0.79 3.02
N PRO A 63 4.20 -0.18 3.61
CA PRO A 63 5.62 -0.02 3.93
C PRO A 63 6.47 0.28 2.70
N LEU A 64 7.39 1.23 2.82
CA LEU A 64 8.25 1.65 1.72
C LEU A 64 9.04 0.48 1.13
N ARG A 65 9.57 -0.40 1.98
CA ARG A 65 10.31 -1.58 1.53
C ARG A 65 9.46 -2.54 0.72
N ALA A 66 8.17 -2.65 1.06
CA ALA A 66 7.25 -3.48 0.30
C ALA A 66 7.06 -2.95 -1.13
N LEU A 67 7.07 -1.63 -1.31
CA LEU A 67 6.95 -1.01 -2.63
C LEU A 67 8.25 -1.10 -3.43
N LEU A 68 9.38 -0.81 -2.79
CA LEU A 68 10.68 -0.78 -3.47
C LEU A 68 11.23 -2.17 -3.78
N ASP A 69 10.94 -3.15 -2.92
CA ASP A 69 11.47 -4.51 -3.08
C ASP A 69 10.43 -5.56 -2.67
N PRO A 70 9.35 -5.71 -3.45
CA PRO A 70 8.24 -6.59 -3.08
C PRO A 70 8.61 -8.08 -3.13
N ARG A 71 9.73 -8.45 -3.75
CA ARG A 71 10.16 -9.85 -3.91
C ARG A 71 11.43 -10.18 -3.15
N GLY A 72 12.10 -9.20 -2.54
CA GLY A 72 13.39 -9.36 -1.88
C GLY A 72 13.28 -9.68 -0.39
N GLU A 73 14.41 -9.59 0.30
CA GLU A 73 14.47 -9.81 1.74
C GLU A 73 13.59 -8.84 2.53
N GLY A 74 13.47 -7.62 2.02
CA GLY A 74 12.60 -6.61 2.62
C GLY A 74 11.13 -7.00 2.61
N ALA A 75 10.71 -7.85 1.68
CA ALA A 75 9.33 -8.28 1.57
C ALA A 75 8.86 -9.07 2.80
N ALA A 76 9.69 -9.97 3.32
CA ALA A 76 9.35 -10.77 4.50
C ALA A 76 9.17 -9.89 5.74
N ALA A 77 10.07 -8.94 5.95
CA ALA A 77 9.98 -7.99 7.06
C ALA A 77 8.78 -7.08 6.92
N ALA A 78 8.52 -6.60 5.69
CA ALA A 78 7.35 -5.75 5.41
C ALA A 78 6.04 -6.50 5.61
N ALA A 79 5.96 -7.76 5.21
CA ALA A 79 4.78 -8.59 5.40
C ALA A 79 4.46 -8.77 6.89
N SER A 80 5.47 -8.96 7.71
CA SER A 80 5.31 -9.04 9.16
C SER A 80 4.76 -7.73 9.74
N TRP A 81 5.31 -6.60 9.31
CA TRP A 81 4.86 -5.29 9.76
C TRP A 81 3.43 -4.98 9.30
N MET A 82 3.08 -5.36 8.07
CA MET A 82 1.72 -5.18 7.56
C MET A 82 0.71 -5.94 8.39
N ARG A 83 1.03 -7.14 8.84
CA ARG A 83 0.18 -7.92 9.74
C ARG A 83 0.01 -7.22 11.09
N GLU A 84 1.07 -6.65 11.64
CA GLU A 84 1.00 -5.88 12.88
C GLU A 84 0.09 -4.67 12.74
N ILE A 85 0.15 -3.96 11.61
CA ILE A 85 -0.71 -2.81 11.34
C ILE A 85 -2.18 -3.26 11.25
N GLU A 86 -2.47 -4.35 10.55
CA GLU A 86 -3.82 -4.88 10.43
C GLU A 86 -4.37 -5.30 11.80
N ASP A 87 -3.57 -5.96 12.63
CA ASP A 87 -3.96 -6.36 13.97
C ASP A 87 -4.23 -5.13 14.85
N ARG A 88 -3.41 -4.10 14.73
CA ARG A 88 -3.58 -2.84 15.47
C ARG A 88 -4.87 -2.14 15.06
N ASP A 89 -5.13 -2.06 13.77
CA ASP A 89 -6.35 -1.42 13.25
C ASP A 89 -7.60 -2.18 13.70
N ALA A 90 -7.54 -3.51 13.70
CA ALA A 90 -8.62 -4.34 14.20
C ALA A 90 -8.87 -4.11 15.70
N ALA A 91 -7.80 -4.00 16.49
CA ALA A 91 -7.88 -3.73 17.93
C ALA A 91 -8.47 -2.34 18.19
N LEU A 92 -8.05 -1.33 17.43
CA LEU A 92 -8.59 0.03 17.55
C LEU A 92 -10.07 0.09 17.19
N ALA A 93 -10.49 -0.63 16.16
CA ALA A 93 -11.89 -0.71 15.77
C ALA A 93 -12.74 -1.37 16.87
N ALA A 94 -12.22 -2.42 17.52
CA ALA A 94 -12.89 -3.08 18.62
C ALA A 94 -13.04 -2.14 19.82
N ASP A 95 -11.98 -1.39 20.18
CA ASP A 95 -12.01 -0.42 21.27
C ASP A 95 -13.04 0.68 21.00
N ASN A 96 -13.08 1.20 19.78
CA ASN A 96 -14.03 2.23 19.39
C ASN A 96 -15.49 1.72 19.50
N THR A 97 -15.71 0.46 19.20
CA THR A 97 -17.02 -0.15 19.31
C THR A 97 -17.46 -0.23 20.80
N GLU A 98 -16.55 -0.54 21.68
CA GLU A 98 -16.82 -0.58 23.13
C GLU A 98 -17.12 0.80 23.70
N GLU A 99 -16.42 1.83 23.26
CA GLU A 99 -16.61 3.19 23.73
C GLU A 99 -17.96 3.77 23.34
N THR A 100 -18.55 3.32 22.25
CA THR A 100 -19.84 3.82 21.77
C THR A 100 -21.02 3.10 22.42
N SER A 101 -20.76 2.08 23.17
CA SER A 101 -21.80 1.38 23.93
C SER A 101 -21.85 1.88 25.37
#